data_21cb2e0bbdf666874366536911ef22ee
#
_entry.id   21cb2e0bbdf666874366536911ef22ee
#
_cell.length_a   1.000
_cell.length_b   1.000
_cell.length_c   1.000
_cell.angle_alpha   90.00
_cell.angle_beta   90.00
_cell.angle_gamma   90.00
#
_symmetry.space_group_name_H-M   'P 1'
#
loop_
_entity.id
_entity.type
_entity.pdbx_description
1 polymer ?
#
loop_
_entity_poly.entity_id
_entity_poly.type
_entity_poly.pdbx_seq_one_letter_code
_entity_poly.pdbx_strand_id
1 'polypeptide(L)'
;GNVTPASLYSFVDQSLGVWEQRPLFKTNITGFLPIRTVEAKVSKKVLRKLHQYFAEATSEFQLDPSFEFTNTPEATHEYKEPFAKEENVGKFKELQLYESVGLIEPVGEEHMYFAAMNSKSCRLTPLGLHYWKLSRDKRF
;
A
#
# COMPACT_ATOMS: atom_id res chain seq x y z
N GLY A 1 -20.86 11.97 7.64
CA GLY A 1 -20.99 11.82 8.05
C GLY A 1 -20.84 11.89 8.16
N ASN A 2 -21.13 12.02 8.13
CA ASN A 2 -21.06 11.89 8.51
C ASN A 2 -20.61 11.65 8.35
N VAL A 3 -20.33 11.50 8.10
CA VAL A 3 -20.03 11.10 8.17
C VAL A 3 -19.56 10.95 8.12
N THR A 4 -19.40 11.02 8.01
CA THR A 4 -19.20 10.77 8.19
C THR A 4 -18.72 10.50 7.90
N PRO A 5 -18.54 10.55 7.95
CA PRO A 5 -18.24 10.24 7.75
C PRO A 5 -18.14 10.11 7.25
N ALA A 6 -18.05 10.14 7.08
CA ALA A 6 -18.29 9.84 6.84
C ALA A 6 -18.36 10.02 6.25
N SER A 7 -18.25 10.22 6.31
CA SER A 7 -18.52 10.18 6.13
C SER A 7 -18.14 10.20 5.52
N LEU A 8 -17.99 10.21 5.41
CA LEU A 8 -17.91 10.03 5.23
C LEU A 8 -17.58 9.71 4.64
N TYR A 9 -17.57 9.76 4.35
CA TYR A 9 -17.58 9.28 4.12
C TYR A 9 -17.70 9.27 3.45
N SER A 10 -17.43 9.13 3.31
CA SER A 10 -17.85 8.91 3.15
C SER A 10 -17.92 9.12 2.46
N PHE A 11 -17.77 9.30 2.18
CA PHE A 11 -17.98 9.33 2.08
C PHE A 11 -17.61 9.30 1.41
N VAL A 12 -17.30 9.41 1.38
CA VAL A 12 -17.12 9.20 1.13
C VAL A 12 -17.29 9.16 0.57
N ASP A 13 -17.41 9.38 0.43
CA ASP A 13 -17.83 9.23 0.31
C ASP A 13 -18.22 9.22 -0.19
N GLN A 14 -18.23 9.37 -0.29
CA GLN A 14 -18.66 9.23 -0.39
C GLN A 14 -18.61 9.12 -1.01
N SER A 15 -18.57 9.49 -1.30
CA SER A 15 -18.33 9.08 -1.48
C SER A 15 -17.85 8.93 -1.26
N LEU A 16 -17.74 9.13 -1.18
CA LEU A 16 -17.19 8.67 -0.68
C LEU A 16 -17.31 8.84 -0.08
N GLY A 17 -17.41 9.01 -0.16
CA GLY A 17 -17.50 8.97 0.69
C GLY A 17 -17.41 8.75 1.27
N VAL A 18 -17.69 8.65 1.43
CA VAL A 18 -17.76 8.37 2.29
C VAL A 18 -17.50 8.15 3.01
N TRP A 19 -17.69 8.48 3.22
CA TRP A 19 -17.44 8.23 4.02
C TRP A 19 -16.85 8.84 4.64
N GLU A 20 -16.87 9.19 4.79
CA GLU A 20 -16.37 9.52 5.34
C GLU A 20 -16.03 9.35 6.21
N GLN A 21 -15.61 9.15 6.82
CA GLN A 21 -15.36 8.86 7.60
C GLN A 21 -14.80 8.17 8.26
N ARG A 22 -14.20 7.77 8.72
CA ARG A 22 -13.63 7.01 9.25
C ARG A 22 -12.48 6.62 9.71
N PRO A 23 -11.81 6.34 10.33
CA PRO A 23 -10.73 6.04 11.12
C PRO A 23 -9.39 6.10 10.85
N LEU A 24 -8.49 6.28 11.36
CA LEU A 24 -7.24 6.11 10.90
C LEU A 24 -6.31 5.19 11.26
N PHE A 25 -6.12 4.61 11.32
CA PHE A 25 -5.65 3.87 11.32
C PHE A 25 -5.11 3.31 11.80
N LYS A 26 -4.90 2.76 11.90
CA LYS A 26 -4.82 2.02 12.26
C LYS A 26 -5.41 2.01 12.96
N THR A 27 -5.88 2.30 13.03
CA THR A 27 -6.55 2.44 13.40
C THR A 27 -7.37 2.80 13.43
N ASN A 28 -7.92 2.92 13.61
CA ASN A 28 -8.83 3.24 13.62
C ASN A 28 -9.57 3.48 13.19
N ILE A 29 -9.79 3.82 13.04
CA ILE A 29 -10.61 4.06 12.49
C ILE A 29 -10.72 4.01 11.51
N THR A 30 -10.52 3.98 11.19
CA THR A 30 -10.38 3.87 10.37
C THR A 30 -9.97 4.12 9.64
N GLY A 31 -9.95 4.36 9.70
CA GLY A 31 -8.93 4.65 9.14
C GLY A 31 -8.68 4.97 7.76
N PHE A 32 -9.54 5.64 7.04
CA PHE A 32 -9.29 6.07 5.67
C PHE A 32 -8.67 7.45 5.68
N LEU A 33 -7.58 7.62 4.90
CA LEU A 33 -7.02 8.93 4.68
C LEU A 33 -7.83 9.66 3.60
N PRO A 34 -7.99 11.00 3.71
CA PRO A 34 -8.62 11.75 2.63
C PRO A 34 -7.86 11.58 1.32
N ILE A 35 -8.57 11.63 0.22
CA ILE A 35 -7.99 11.47 -1.12
C ILE A 35 -6.85 12.46 -1.33
N ARG A 36 -7.05 13.73 -1.00
CA ARG A 36 -6.02 14.74 -1.20
C ARG A 36 -4.75 14.45 -0.39
N THR A 37 -4.89 13.80 0.77
CA THR A 37 -3.72 13.42 1.57
C THR A 37 -2.92 12.33 0.85
N VAL A 38 -3.63 11.35 0.31
CA VAL A 38 -2.98 10.29 -0.46
C VAL A 38 -2.28 10.89 -1.68
N GLU A 39 -2.96 11.75 -2.43
CA GLU A 39 -2.40 12.34 -3.65
C GLU A 39 -1.23 13.28 -3.36
N ALA A 40 -1.21 13.90 -2.17
CA ALA A 40 -0.09 14.75 -1.79
C ALA A 40 1.17 13.95 -1.50
N LYS A 41 1.02 12.72 -1.03
CA LYS A 41 2.15 11.87 -0.65
C LYS A 41 2.58 10.92 -1.75
N VAL A 42 1.64 10.51 -2.60
CA VAL A 42 1.91 9.54 -3.67
C VAL A 42 1.44 10.17 -4.97
N SER A 43 2.36 10.39 -5.90
CA SER A 43 2.04 11.06 -7.16
C SER A 43 1.04 10.23 -7.96
N LYS A 44 0.30 10.91 -8.84
CA LYS A 44 -0.65 10.22 -9.73
C LYS A 44 0.06 9.21 -10.61
N LYS A 45 1.30 9.52 -11.03
CA LYS A 45 2.08 8.58 -11.85
C LYS A 45 2.28 7.27 -11.13
N VAL A 46 2.59 7.31 -9.83
CA VAL A 46 2.79 6.10 -9.03
C VAL A 46 1.45 5.42 -8.75
N LEU A 47 0.40 6.21 -8.46
CA LEU A 47 -0.93 5.63 -8.24
C LEU A 47 -1.43 4.88 -9.46
N ARG A 48 -1.11 5.36 -10.67
CA ARG A 48 -1.54 4.69 -11.91
C ARG A 48 -0.94 3.31 -12.07
N LYS A 49 0.15 3.00 -11.38
CA LYS A 49 0.79 1.68 -11.47
C LYS A 49 0.19 0.67 -10.51
N LEU A 50 -0.72 1.09 -9.63
CA LEU A 50 -1.21 0.21 -8.57
C LEU A 50 -1.80 -1.08 -9.14
N HIS A 51 -2.56 -0.98 -10.23
CA HIS A 51 -3.18 -2.16 -10.84
C HIS A 51 -2.15 -3.07 -11.53
N GLN A 52 -0.92 -2.59 -11.74
CA GLN A 52 0.11 -3.42 -12.33
C GLN A 52 0.76 -4.34 -11.30
N TYR A 53 0.76 -3.94 -10.04
CA TYR A 53 1.29 -4.77 -8.97
C TYR A 53 0.32 -5.87 -8.54
N PHE A 54 -0.98 -5.64 -8.73
CA PHE A 54 -2.02 -6.58 -8.29
C PHE A 54 -2.94 -6.85 -9.47
N ALA A 55 -2.85 -8.07 -10.00
CA ALA A 55 -3.62 -8.42 -11.19
C ALA A 55 -5.12 -8.39 -10.93
N GLU A 56 -5.52 -8.73 -9.70
CA GLU A 56 -6.92 -8.73 -9.29
C GLU A 56 -7.05 -8.12 -7.91
N ALA A 57 -8.27 -7.77 -7.54
CA ALA A 57 -8.56 -7.09 -6.28
C ALA A 57 -8.08 -7.88 -5.06
N THR A 58 -8.09 -9.20 -5.14
CA THR A 58 -7.72 -10.07 -4.04
C THR A 58 -6.31 -10.63 -4.16
N SER A 59 -5.57 -10.21 -5.17
CA SER A 59 -4.21 -10.71 -5.39
C SER A 59 -3.27 -10.26 -4.28
N GLU A 60 -2.23 -11.07 -4.04
CA GLU A 60 -1.13 -10.72 -3.17
C GLU A 60 0.13 -10.57 -4.02
N PHE A 61 0.98 -9.64 -3.64
CA PHE A 61 2.26 -9.44 -4.31
C PHE A 61 3.33 -10.11 -3.47
N GLN A 62 3.98 -11.11 -4.06
CA GLN A 62 5.00 -11.90 -3.36
C GLN A 62 6.29 -11.11 -3.21
N LEU A 63 6.80 -11.07 -2.00
CA LEU A 63 8.07 -10.42 -1.68
C LEU A 63 9.12 -11.48 -1.38
N ASP A 64 10.38 -11.05 -1.39
CA ASP A 64 11.50 -11.89 -0.95
C ASP A 64 12.64 -10.95 -0.54
N PRO A 65 13.74 -11.50 0.03
CA PRO A 65 14.81 -10.62 0.53
C PRO A 65 15.49 -9.76 -0.54
N SER A 66 15.33 -10.07 -1.83
CA SER A 66 15.94 -9.26 -2.89
C SER A 66 15.28 -7.89 -3.04
N PHE A 67 14.15 -7.65 -2.37
CA PHE A 67 13.45 -6.37 -2.40
C PHE A 67 14.00 -5.37 -1.38
N GLU A 68 14.74 -5.85 -0.38
CA GLU A 68 15.22 -4.98 0.70
C GLU A 68 16.63 -4.49 0.41
N PHE A 69 16.79 -3.16 0.28
CA PHE A 69 18.06 -2.60 -0.20
C PHE A 69 19.21 -2.80 0.78
N THR A 70 18.91 -2.98 2.07
CA THR A 70 19.97 -3.22 3.07
C THR A 70 20.41 -4.67 3.12
N ASN A 71 19.77 -5.55 2.37
CA ASN A 71 20.06 -6.98 2.40
C ASN A 71 21.20 -7.29 1.42
N THR A 72 22.42 -7.04 1.87
CA THR A 72 23.63 -7.23 1.07
C THR A 72 24.62 -8.13 1.82
N PRO A 73 25.58 -8.71 1.11
CA PRO A 73 26.61 -9.52 1.80
C PRO A 73 27.40 -8.75 2.85
N GLU A 74 27.47 -7.41 2.70
CA GLU A 74 28.22 -6.55 3.63
C GLU A 74 27.37 -6.02 4.78
N ALA A 75 26.11 -6.49 4.90
CA ALA A 75 25.22 -5.99 5.92
C ALA A 75 25.80 -6.20 7.32
N THR A 76 25.59 -5.21 8.19
CA THR A 76 26.01 -5.30 9.59
C THR A 76 24.95 -5.97 10.45
N HIS A 77 23.81 -6.30 9.86
CA HIS A 77 22.73 -7.03 10.52
C HIS A 77 22.47 -8.32 9.74
N GLU A 78 21.46 -9.05 10.15
CA GLU A 78 21.10 -10.30 9.49
C GLU A 78 20.75 -10.08 8.02
N TYR A 79 21.19 -11.00 7.17
CA TYR A 79 20.87 -10.95 5.75
C TYR A 79 20.45 -12.35 5.29
N LYS A 80 19.79 -12.40 4.13
CA LYS A 80 19.28 -13.65 3.56
C LYS A 80 19.42 -13.60 2.05
N GLU A 81 19.64 -14.76 1.41
CA GLU A 81 19.58 -14.83 -0.04
C GLU A 81 18.14 -15.00 -0.48
N PRO A 82 17.75 -14.44 -1.64
CA PRO A 82 18.62 -13.69 -2.57
C PRO A 82 18.91 -12.29 -2.06
N PHE A 83 20.10 -11.79 -2.39
CA PHE A 83 20.47 -10.43 -1.99
C PHE A 83 19.72 -9.39 -2.81
N ALA A 84 19.78 -8.14 -2.33
CA ALA A 84 19.07 -7.02 -2.96
C ALA A 84 19.36 -6.91 -4.44
N LYS A 85 18.30 -6.72 -5.23
CA LYS A 85 18.38 -6.47 -6.67
C LYS A 85 17.80 -5.11 -6.94
N GLU A 86 18.51 -4.31 -7.74
CA GLU A 86 18.14 -2.92 -7.96
C GLU A 86 16.69 -2.76 -8.44
N GLU A 87 16.26 -3.58 -9.40
CA GLU A 87 14.91 -3.48 -9.93
C GLU A 87 13.85 -3.78 -8.87
N ASN A 88 14.13 -4.78 -8.01
CA ASN A 88 13.19 -5.16 -6.95
C ASN A 88 13.18 -4.12 -5.83
N VAL A 89 14.34 -3.53 -5.53
CA VAL A 89 14.43 -2.46 -4.55
C VAL A 89 13.59 -1.27 -5.00
N GLY A 90 13.62 -0.93 -6.29
CA GLY A 90 12.80 0.14 -6.83
C GLY A 90 11.30 -0.14 -6.67
N LYS A 91 10.89 -1.37 -6.97
CA LYS A 91 9.50 -1.77 -6.79
C LYS A 91 9.10 -1.69 -5.31
N PHE A 92 9.97 -2.14 -4.43
CA PHE A 92 9.68 -2.14 -3.00
C PHE A 92 9.49 -0.72 -2.47
N LYS A 93 10.27 0.23 -2.97
CA LYS A 93 10.09 1.63 -2.57
C LYS A 93 8.70 2.14 -2.94
N GLU A 94 8.19 1.77 -4.11
CA GLU A 94 6.82 2.14 -4.49
C GLU A 94 5.81 1.45 -3.60
N LEU A 95 6.02 0.16 -3.31
CA LEU A 95 5.12 -0.57 -2.43
C LEU A 95 5.12 0.02 -1.03
N GLN A 96 6.28 0.46 -0.53
CA GLN A 96 6.36 1.12 0.77
C GLN A 96 5.64 2.45 0.77
N LEU A 97 5.65 3.19 -0.34
CA LEU A 97 4.87 4.42 -0.46
C LEU A 97 3.38 4.11 -0.37
N TYR A 98 2.92 3.09 -1.07
CA TYR A 98 1.52 2.69 -0.98
C TYR A 98 1.15 2.31 0.45
N GLU A 99 2.03 1.58 1.13
CA GLU A 99 1.76 1.15 2.49
C GLU A 99 1.69 2.37 3.43
N SER A 100 2.54 3.35 3.22
CA SER A 100 2.61 4.53 4.09
C SER A 100 1.33 5.36 4.07
N VAL A 101 0.53 5.25 3.01
CA VAL A 101 -0.76 5.96 2.92
C VAL A 101 -1.94 5.00 3.03
N GLY A 102 -1.70 3.76 3.42
CA GLY A 102 -2.76 2.82 3.73
C GLY A 102 -3.37 2.10 2.54
N LEU A 103 -2.69 2.08 1.39
CA LEU A 103 -3.23 1.42 0.20
C LEU A 103 -2.94 -0.08 0.17
N ILE A 104 -1.85 -0.49 0.80
CA ILE A 104 -1.50 -1.91 0.93
C ILE A 104 -1.08 -2.21 2.35
N GLU A 105 -1.04 -3.48 2.69
CA GLU A 105 -0.59 -3.93 3.99
C GLU A 105 0.18 -5.24 3.82
N PRO A 106 1.18 -5.49 4.67
CA PRO A 106 1.88 -6.78 4.63
C PRO A 106 0.98 -7.90 5.12
N VAL A 107 1.23 -9.11 4.61
CA VAL A 107 0.49 -10.32 5.01
C VAL A 107 1.45 -11.21 5.79
N GLY A 108 1.06 -11.54 7.02
CA GLY A 108 1.86 -12.43 7.85
C GLY A 108 2.96 -11.74 8.64
N GLU A 109 3.09 -10.42 8.51
CA GLU A 109 4.06 -9.63 9.25
C GLU A 109 3.45 -8.27 9.54
N GLU A 110 3.97 -7.57 10.53
CA GLU A 110 3.49 -6.23 10.87
C GLU A 110 4.12 -5.14 10.00
N HIS A 111 5.32 -5.42 9.46
CA HIS A 111 6.09 -4.41 8.74
C HIS A 111 6.53 -4.96 7.39
N MET A 112 6.61 -4.06 6.41
CA MET A 112 7.01 -4.43 5.05
C MET A 112 8.43 -5.00 5.03
N TYR A 113 9.33 -4.47 5.86
CA TYR A 113 10.70 -4.97 5.93
C TYR A 113 10.70 -6.49 6.21
N PHE A 114 9.96 -6.90 7.24
CA PHE A 114 9.92 -8.32 7.60
C PHE A 114 9.15 -9.14 6.58
N ALA A 115 8.16 -8.54 5.93
CA ALA A 115 7.47 -9.23 4.84
C ALA A 115 8.43 -9.57 3.71
N ALA A 116 9.35 -8.66 3.39
CA ALA A 116 10.36 -8.93 2.38
C ALA A 116 11.38 -9.96 2.88
N MET A 117 11.96 -9.73 4.05
CA MET A 117 13.02 -10.59 4.57
C MET A 117 12.55 -12.01 4.85
N ASN A 118 11.27 -12.19 5.18
CA ASN A 118 10.72 -13.51 5.49
C ASN A 118 9.90 -14.09 4.34
N SER A 119 10.05 -13.52 3.13
CA SER A 119 9.42 -14.02 1.91
C SER A 119 7.89 -14.13 2.05
N LYS A 120 7.30 -13.12 2.66
CA LYS A 120 5.85 -13.00 2.79
C LYS A 120 5.33 -12.18 1.61
N SER A 121 4.11 -11.68 1.73
CA SER A 121 3.47 -10.95 0.65
C SER A 121 2.83 -9.67 1.18
N CYS A 122 2.25 -8.90 0.28
CA CYS A 122 1.43 -7.75 0.65
C CYS A 122 0.17 -7.77 -0.21
N ARG A 123 -0.86 -7.04 0.24
CA ARG A 123 -2.16 -7.05 -0.42
C ARG A 123 -2.79 -5.68 -0.30
N LEU A 124 -3.81 -5.45 -1.13
CA LEU A 124 -4.59 -4.21 -1.08
C LEU A 124 -5.41 -4.15 0.21
N THR A 125 -5.48 -2.95 0.78
CA THR A 125 -6.45 -2.63 1.83
C THR A 125 -7.76 -2.22 1.18
N PRO A 126 -8.85 -2.04 1.96
CA PRO A 126 -10.08 -1.47 1.37
C PRO A 126 -9.85 -0.14 0.67
N LEU A 127 -9.03 0.75 1.24
CA LEU A 127 -8.69 2.01 0.58
C LEU A 127 -7.88 1.74 -0.69
N GLY A 128 -6.94 0.80 -0.62
CA GLY A 128 -6.15 0.41 -1.78
C GLY A 128 -7.00 -0.14 -2.89
N LEU A 129 -8.03 -0.91 -2.56
CA LEU A 129 -8.94 -1.45 -3.56
C LEU A 129 -9.64 -0.32 -4.32
N HIS A 130 -10.06 0.73 -3.62
CA HIS A 130 -10.69 1.88 -4.27
C HIS A 130 -9.74 2.49 -5.30
N TYR A 131 -8.49 2.76 -4.92
CA TYR A 131 -7.50 3.33 -5.84
C TYR A 131 -7.10 2.35 -6.93
N TRP A 132 -7.08 1.07 -6.63
CA TRP A 132 -6.79 0.03 -7.63
C TRP A 132 -7.83 0.06 -8.74
N LYS A 133 -9.10 0.20 -8.39
CA LYS A 133 -10.16 0.29 -9.40
C LYS A 133 -10.01 1.54 -10.25
N LEU A 134 -9.69 2.68 -9.62
CA LEU A 134 -9.46 3.91 -10.36
C LEU A 134 -8.27 3.77 -11.32
N SER A 135 -7.21 3.13 -10.85
CA SER A 135 -6.02 2.88 -11.65
C SER A 135 -6.35 1.97 -12.85
N ARG A 136 -7.05 0.87 -12.58
CA ARG A 136 -7.46 -0.07 -13.61
C ARG A 136 -8.34 0.61 -14.66
N ASP A 137 -9.24 1.47 -14.24
CA ASP A 137 -10.20 2.13 -15.13
C ASP A 137 -9.67 3.44 -15.69
N LYS A 138 -8.40 3.73 -15.44
CA LYS A 138 -7.73 4.93 -15.96
C LYS A 138 -8.47 6.21 -15.59
N ARG A 139 -8.86 6.31 -14.31
CA ARG A 139 -9.62 7.44 -13.79
C ARG A 139 -8.72 8.53 -13.19
N PHE A 140 -7.42 8.36 -13.29
CA PHE A 140 -6.45 9.39 -12.87
C PHE A 140 -5.99 10.19 -14.06
#